data_c5e08280e293c8b3dd3b336c1d2c1ca1
#
_entry.id   c5e08280e293c8b3dd3b336c1d2c1ca1
#
_cell.length_a   1.000
_cell.length_b   1.000
_cell.length_c   1.000
_cell.angle_alpha   90.00
_cell.angle_beta   90.00
_cell.angle_gamma   90.00
#
_symmetry.space_group_name_H-M   'P 1'
#
loop_
_entity.id
_entity.type
_entity.pdbx_description
1 polymer ?
#
loop_
_entity_poly.entity_id
_entity_poly.type
_entity_poly.pdbx_seq_one_letter_code
_entity_poly.pdbx_strand_id
1 'polypeptide(L)'
;ANIPSKLLIVATGLVMGLIIGVVFAFLAEVFDTSIGRIEDVEELLQVPVLGVIPLLADEETDKKNNKKHREPERTRTRDLVTHFKPGSMGSEPFRALRTNLQLLRVETKGKTFLITSAFVQEGKTVNAINLALIVAQGGNRVLLVDADLRKPLVNKYYGLPIGPGLTDYVLGNYHWQEVTNTISDIMLGDFGIDDILKTPGMDTLHIITARTKPPN
;
A
#
# COMPACT_ATOMS: atom_id res chain seq x y z
N ALA A 1 -37.62 -47.31 40.51
CA ALA A 1 -36.66 -46.59 39.67
C ALA A 1 -37.37 -45.32 39.14
N ASN A 2 -36.93 -44.13 39.65
CA ASN A 2 -37.45 -42.86 39.14
C ASN A 2 -36.86 -42.62 37.74
N ILE A 3 -37.69 -42.79 36.73
CA ILE A 3 -37.29 -42.41 35.36
C ILE A 3 -37.40 -40.89 35.24
N PRO A 4 -36.31 -40.18 34.99
CA PRO A 4 -36.36 -38.73 34.89
C PRO A 4 -37.32 -38.33 33.74
N SER A 5 -38.11 -37.28 33.97
CA SER A 5 -39.06 -36.80 32.97
C SER A 5 -38.29 -36.39 31.66
N LYS A 6 -38.83 -36.72 30.50
CA LYS A 6 -38.21 -36.37 29.19
C LYS A 6 -37.82 -34.91 29.12
N LEU A 7 -38.60 -34.03 29.73
CA LEU A 7 -38.33 -32.58 29.82
C LEU A 7 -37.04 -32.26 30.61
N LEU A 8 -36.81 -32.98 31.69
CA LEU A 8 -35.59 -32.80 32.51
C LEU A 8 -34.33 -33.24 31.75
N ILE A 9 -34.39 -34.33 31.00
CA ILE A 9 -33.26 -34.79 30.14
C ILE A 9 -32.97 -33.77 29.08
N VAL A 10 -33.97 -33.20 28.41
CA VAL A 10 -33.78 -32.17 27.37
C VAL A 10 -33.23 -30.90 27.99
N ALA A 11 -33.73 -30.45 29.15
CA ALA A 11 -33.24 -29.25 29.82
C ALA A 11 -31.77 -29.39 30.28
N THR A 12 -31.40 -30.54 30.86
CA THR A 12 -30.00 -30.79 31.27
C THR A 12 -29.07 -30.88 30.05
N GLY A 13 -29.50 -31.50 28.95
CA GLY A 13 -28.75 -31.56 27.70
C GLY A 13 -28.52 -30.17 27.10
N LEU A 14 -29.52 -29.29 27.13
CA LEU A 14 -29.40 -27.92 26.64
C LEU A 14 -28.44 -27.09 27.48
N VAL A 15 -28.55 -27.19 28.82
CA VAL A 15 -27.63 -26.48 29.73
C VAL A 15 -26.16 -26.96 29.53
N MET A 16 -25.96 -28.30 29.49
CA MET A 16 -24.64 -28.87 29.24
C MET A 16 -24.07 -28.46 27.87
N GLY A 17 -24.89 -28.48 26.81
CA GLY A 17 -24.51 -28.04 25.48
C GLY A 17 -24.12 -26.57 25.46
N LEU A 18 -24.82 -25.70 26.17
CA LEU A 18 -24.53 -24.29 26.30
C LEU A 18 -23.18 -24.07 27.04
N ILE A 19 -22.95 -24.75 28.16
CA ILE A 19 -21.70 -24.66 28.90
C ILE A 19 -20.53 -25.11 28.04
N ILE A 20 -20.64 -26.25 27.37
CA ILE A 20 -19.59 -26.76 26.47
C ILE A 20 -19.36 -25.78 25.31
N GLY A 21 -20.42 -25.24 24.71
CA GLY A 21 -20.32 -24.24 23.64
C GLY A 21 -19.56 -22.97 24.08
N VAL A 22 -19.86 -22.44 25.26
CA VAL A 22 -19.15 -21.28 25.82
C VAL A 22 -17.67 -21.59 26.07
N VAL A 23 -17.36 -22.78 26.61
CA VAL A 23 -15.97 -23.19 26.83
C VAL A 23 -15.21 -23.31 25.51
N PHE A 24 -15.82 -23.91 24.48
CA PHE A 24 -15.17 -23.98 23.16
C PHE A 24 -15.02 -22.62 22.49
N ALA A 25 -15.99 -21.73 22.62
CA ALA A 25 -15.87 -20.36 22.12
C ALA A 25 -14.74 -19.61 22.82
N PHE A 26 -14.62 -19.74 24.13
CA PHE A 26 -13.52 -19.12 24.89
C PHE A 26 -12.15 -19.70 24.51
N LEU A 27 -12.07 -21.01 24.34
CA LEU A 27 -10.82 -21.65 23.90
C LEU A 27 -10.45 -21.18 22.48
N ALA A 28 -11.41 -21.10 21.57
CA ALA A 28 -11.16 -20.58 20.22
C ALA A 28 -10.62 -19.15 20.24
N GLU A 29 -11.17 -18.28 21.08
CA GLU A 29 -10.68 -16.90 21.27
C GLU A 29 -9.28 -16.84 21.87
N VAL A 30 -8.97 -17.68 22.88
CA VAL A 30 -7.63 -17.73 23.50
C VAL A 30 -6.56 -18.25 22.53
N PHE A 31 -6.94 -19.15 21.62
CA PHE A 31 -6.02 -19.69 20.62
C PHE A 31 -5.99 -18.84 19.32
N ASP A 32 -6.82 -17.81 19.22
CA ASP A 32 -6.74 -16.85 18.10
C ASP A 32 -5.53 -15.93 18.31
N THR A 33 -4.47 -16.20 17.57
CA THR A 33 -3.23 -15.41 17.54
C THR A 33 -3.27 -14.32 16.48
N SER A 34 -4.43 -14.03 15.91
CA SER A 34 -4.59 -12.96 14.91
C SER A 34 -4.28 -11.61 15.55
N ILE A 35 -3.45 -10.82 14.88
CA ILE A 35 -3.17 -9.45 15.29
C ILE A 35 -4.42 -8.60 15.00
N GLY A 36 -5.15 -8.26 16.05
CA GLY A 36 -6.41 -7.51 15.95
C GLY A 36 -6.30 -6.02 16.26
N ARG A 37 -5.23 -5.62 16.96
CA ARG A 37 -5.05 -4.24 17.45
C ARG A 37 -3.71 -3.67 17.06
N ILE A 38 -3.64 -2.36 16.94
CA ILE A 38 -2.40 -1.63 16.64
C ILE A 38 -1.39 -1.81 17.77
N GLU A 39 -1.88 -1.78 19.01
CA GLU A 39 -1.08 -1.93 20.24
C GLU A 39 -0.35 -3.28 20.28
N ASP A 40 -0.98 -4.36 19.79
CA ASP A 40 -0.37 -5.69 19.72
C ASP A 40 0.85 -5.70 18.80
N VAL A 41 0.79 -4.95 17.69
CA VAL A 41 1.91 -4.81 16.75
C VAL A 41 3.04 -4.01 17.36
N GLU A 42 2.73 -2.90 18.03
CA GLU A 42 3.71 -2.03 18.66
C GLU A 42 4.43 -2.74 19.82
N GLU A 43 3.67 -3.49 20.62
CA GLU A 43 4.24 -4.29 21.73
C GLU A 43 5.15 -5.42 21.21
N LEU A 44 4.72 -6.11 20.15
CA LEU A 44 5.48 -7.22 19.58
C LEU A 44 6.76 -6.76 18.87
N LEU A 45 6.66 -5.70 18.07
CA LEU A 45 7.76 -5.25 17.22
C LEU A 45 8.62 -4.17 17.89
N GLN A 46 8.18 -3.58 18.99
CA GLN A 46 8.85 -2.48 19.70
C GLN A 46 9.14 -1.28 18.78
N VAL A 47 8.25 -1.04 17.80
CA VAL A 47 8.32 0.09 16.88
C VAL A 47 6.94 0.74 16.74
N PRO A 48 6.85 2.06 16.58
CA PRO A 48 5.56 2.73 16.44
C PRO A 48 4.88 2.39 15.11
N VAL A 49 3.58 2.19 15.14
CA VAL A 49 2.74 2.06 13.95
C VAL A 49 2.46 3.46 13.39
N LEU A 50 3.01 3.76 12.22
CA LEU A 50 2.89 5.08 11.59
C LEU A 50 1.55 5.31 10.92
N GLY A 51 0.84 4.25 10.56
CA GLY A 51 -0.47 4.33 9.94
C GLY A 51 -0.97 2.97 9.50
N VAL A 52 -2.28 2.88 9.33
CA VAL A 52 -2.97 1.70 8.80
C VAL A 52 -3.56 2.07 7.45
N ILE A 53 -3.12 1.39 6.40
CA ILE A 53 -3.65 1.57 5.06
C ILE A 53 -4.58 0.40 4.77
N PRO A 54 -5.88 0.65 4.60
CA PRO A 54 -6.83 -0.42 4.31
C PRO A 54 -6.57 -1.01 2.94
N LEU A 55 -7.00 -2.26 2.74
CA LEU A 55 -7.00 -2.86 1.41
C LEU A 55 -7.86 -2.00 0.47
N LEU A 56 -7.27 -1.53 -0.62
CA LEU A 56 -7.96 -0.74 -1.63
C LEU A 56 -8.88 -1.68 -2.43
N ALA A 57 -10.14 -1.75 -2.00
CA ALA A 57 -11.15 -2.55 -2.68
C ALA A 57 -11.71 -1.81 -3.90
N ASP A 58 -12.13 -2.57 -4.92
CA ASP A 58 -12.91 -2.01 -6.02
C ASP A 58 -14.24 -1.47 -5.47
N GLU A 59 -14.46 -0.16 -5.53
CA GLU A 59 -15.79 0.39 -5.28
C GLU A 59 -16.75 -0.18 -6.34
N GLU A 60 -17.75 -0.95 -5.92
CA GLU A 60 -18.69 -1.66 -6.81
C GLU A 60 -19.50 -0.76 -7.77
N THR A 61 -19.43 0.56 -7.57
CA THR A 61 -20.09 1.56 -8.39
C THR A 61 -19.57 1.66 -9.81
N ASP A 62 -18.33 1.24 -10.09
CA ASP A 62 -17.76 1.32 -11.43
C ASP A 62 -18.10 0.13 -12.35
N LYS A 63 -18.76 -0.92 -11.84
CA LYS A 63 -19.10 -2.11 -12.64
C LYS A 63 -20.07 -1.86 -13.80
N LYS A 64 -20.88 -0.80 -13.75
CA LYS A 64 -21.89 -0.50 -14.79
C LYS A 64 -21.41 0.34 -15.97
N ASN A 65 -20.36 1.14 -15.82
CA ASN A 65 -19.95 2.09 -16.86
C ASN A 65 -18.66 1.76 -17.59
N ASN A 66 -17.89 0.74 -17.20
CA ASN A 66 -16.49 0.65 -17.63
C ASN A 66 -16.13 -0.60 -18.44
N LYS A 67 -16.90 -0.92 -19.50
CA LYS A 67 -16.46 -1.87 -20.53
C LYS A 67 -15.37 -1.33 -21.47
N LYS A 68 -14.96 -0.05 -21.36
CA LYS A 68 -14.02 0.60 -22.30
C LYS A 68 -12.58 0.76 -21.79
N HIS A 69 -12.31 0.65 -20.48
CA HIS A 69 -10.94 0.80 -19.99
C HIS A 69 -10.19 -0.55 -20.01
N ARG A 70 -8.95 -0.51 -20.50
CA ARG A 70 -8.04 -1.66 -20.50
C ARG A 70 -7.73 -2.08 -19.06
N GLU A 71 -7.58 -3.37 -18.81
CA GLU A 71 -7.31 -3.95 -17.48
C GLU A 71 -6.13 -3.31 -16.73
N PRO A 72 -4.99 -2.95 -17.38
CA PRO A 72 -3.89 -2.23 -16.74
C PRO A 72 -4.27 -0.85 -16.22
N GLU A 73 -5.13 -0.12 -16.92
CA GLU A 73 -5.58 1.22 -16.56
C GLU A 73 -6.49 1.20 -15.32
N ARG A 74 -7.34 0.18 -15.19
CA ARG A 74 -8.17 -0.03 -14.00
C ARG A 74 -7.34 -0.32 -12.77
N THR A 75 -6.29 -1.13 -12.89
CA THR A 75 -5.37 -1.44 -11.80
C THR A 75 -4.65 -0.17 -11.33
N ARG A 76 -4.15 0.67 -12.26
CA ARG A 76 -3.53 1.95 -11.91
C ARG A 76 -4.49 2.87 -11.17
N THR A 77 -5.70 3.05 -11.67
CA THR A 77 -6.72 3.93 -11.07
C THR A 77 -7.07 3.48 -9.64
N ARG A 78 -7.12 2.20 -9.40
CA ARG A 78 -7.36 1.64 -8.06
C ARG A 78 -6.16 1.83 -7.14
N ASP A 79 -4.98 1.45 -7.62
CA ASP A 79 -3.78 1.36 -6.79
C ASP A 79 -3.17 2.74 -6.51
N LEU A 80 -3.28 3.70 -7.44
CA LEU A 80 -2.79 5.07 -7.28
C LEU A 80 -3.90 6.01 -6.78
N VAL A 81 -4.47 5.67 -5.64
CA VAL A 81 -5.61 6.39 -5.05
C VAL A 81 -5.31 7.87 -4.77
N THR A 82 -4.10 8.19 -4.36
CA THR A 82 -3.67 9.56 -4.07
C THR A 82 -3.54 10.44 -5.32
N HIS A 83 -3.40 9.81 -6.49
CA HIS A 83 -3.38 10.49 -7.79
C HIS A 83 -4.80 10.63 -8.36
N PHE A 84 -5.49 9.51 -8.59
CA PHE A 84 -6.76 9.51 -9.32
C PHE A 84 -7.96 9.92 -8.47
N LYS A 85 -7.90 9.71 -7.14
CA LYS A 85 -8.97 10.03 -6.20
C LYS A 85 -8.44 10.77 -4.96
N PRO A 86 -7.79 11.94 -5.11
CA PRO A 86 -7.12 12.62 -4.00
C PRO A 86 -8.06 13.05 -2.87
N GLY A 87 -9.34 13.23 -3.14
CA GLY A 87 -10.38 13.54 -2.14
C GLY A 87 -11.11 12.34 -1.56
N SER A 88 -10.73 11.11 -1.92
CA SER A 88 -11.42 9.90 -1.45
C SER A 88 -11.00 9.49 -0.04
N MET A 89 -11.85 8.69 0.61
CA MET A 89 -11.52 8.08 1.91
C MET A 89 -10.28 7.18 1.82
N GLY A 90 -9.96 6.61 0.66
CA GLY A 90 -8.77 5.79 0.45
C GLY A 90 -7.47 6.59 0.45
N SER A 91 -7.48 7.90 0.19
CA SER A 91 -6.30 8.76 0.21
C SER A 91 -5.97 9.29 1.61
N GLU A 92 -6.95 9.36 2.54
CA GLU A 92 -6.76 9.88 3.89
C GLU A 92 -5.70 9.13 4.72
N PRO A 93 -5.62 7.78 4.69
CA PRO A 93 -4.57 7.05 5.38
C PRO A 93 -3.15 7.47 4.95
N PHE A 94 -2.96 7.78 3.67
CA PHE A 94 -1.66 8.27 3.16
C PHE A 94 -1.35 9.69 3.63
N ARG A 95 -2.37 10.55 3.82
CA ARG A 95 -2.19 11.88 4.42
C ARG A 95 -1.78 11.77 5.89
N ALA A 96 -2.44 10.90 6.64
CA ALA A 96 -2.07 10.61 8.02
C ALA A 96 -0.64 10.09 8.11
N LEU A 97 -0.28 9.11 7.27
CA LEU A 97 1.06 8.56 7.19
C LEU A 97 2.10 9.65 6.88
N ARG A 98 1.84 10.54 5.90
CA ARG A 98 2.71 11.69 5.61
C ARG A 98 2.93 12.55 6.84
N THR A 99 1.86 12.88 7.58
CA THR A 99 1.96 13.72 8.77
C THR A 99 2.82 13.06 9.84
N ASN A 100 2.62 11.78 10.10
CA ASN A 100 3.40 11.01 11.08
C ASN A 100 4.88 10.91 10.68
N LEU A 101 5.17 10.70 9.39
CA LEU A 101 6.54 10.73 8.87
C LEU A 101 7.18 12.13 8.98
N GLN A 102 6.41 13.20 8.81
CA GLN A 102 6.92 14.56 9.00
C GLN A 102 7.30 14.82 10.47
N LEU A 103 6.53 14.32 11.42
CA LEU A 103 6.84 14.41 12.85
C LEU A 103 8.13 13.64 13.19
N LEU A 104 8.25 12.40 12.75
CA LEU A 104 9.48 11.61 12.90
C LEU A 104 10.69 12.29 12.28
N ARG A 105 10.52 12.94 11.13
CA ARG A 105 11.60 13.65 10.46
C ARG A 105 12.13 14.82 11.27
N VAL A 106 11.27 15.50 12.04
CA VAL A 106 11.70 16.58 12.94
C VAL A 106 12.64 16.03 14.01
N GLU A 107 12.34 14.88 14.57
CA GLU A 107 13.14 14.23 15.61
C GLU A 107 14.45 13.67 15.05
N THR A 108 14.38 12.95 13.94
CA THR A 108 15.53 12.18 13.38
C THR A 108 16.37 12.98 12.40
N LYS A 109 15.87 14.13 11.90
CA LYS A 109 16.46 14.90 10.78
C LYS A 109 16.63 14.09 9.49
N GLY A 110 16.02 12.90 9.43
CA GLY A 110 16.08 12.00 8.29
C GLY A 110 15.34 12.54 7.07
N LYS A 111 15.88 12.33 5.89
CA LYS A 111 15.27 12.71 4.60
C LYS A 111 15.06 11.53 3.67
N THR A 112 15.58 10.36 4.02
CA THR A 112 15.51 9.13 3.23
C THR A 112 14.73 8.09 4.00
N PHE A 113 13.76 7.46 3.32
CA PHE A 113 12.93 6.40 3.87
C PHE A 113 13.07 5.15 3.01
N LEU A 114 13.29 4.01 3.66
CA LEU A 114 13.26 2.71 3.01
C LEU A 114 11.92 2.05 3.27
N ILE A 115 11.20 1.68 2.20
CA ILE A 115 9.94 0.95 2.29
C ILE A 115 10.21 -0.49 1.87
N THR A 116 9.94 -1.42 2.77
CA THR A 116 10.13 -2.85 2.56
C THR A 116 8.93 -3.64 3.05
N SER A 117 8.91 -4.95 2.79
CA SER A 117 7.89 -5.88 3.28
C SER A 117 8.49 -7.26 3.51
N ALA A 118 7.85 -8.06 4.37
CA ALA A 118 8.30 -9.41 4.70
C ALA A 118 8.08 -10.38 3.54
N PHE A 119 6.95 -10.23 2.83
CA PHE A 119 6.56 -11.11 1.74
C PHE A 119 6.31 -10.34 0.44
N VAL A 120 6.16 -11.08 -0.64
CA VAL A 120 5.76 -10.54 -1.95
C VAL A 120 4.27 -10.15 -1.93
N GLN A 121 3.90 -9.14 -2.72
CA GLN A 121 2.51 -8.70 -2.89
C GLN A 121 1.85 -8.07 -1.66
N GLU A 122 2.61 -7.62 -0.65
CA GLU A 122 2.10 -6.87 0.51
C GLU A 122 1.91 -5.38 0.23
N GLY A 123 1.96 -4.95 -1.02
CA GLY A 123 1.67 -3.57 -1.42
C GLY A 123 2.83 -2.59 -1.25
N LYS A 124 4.08 -3.03 -0.96
CA LYS A 124 5.23 -2.12 -0.74
C LYS A 124 5.38 -1.05 -1.83
N THR A 125 5.30 -1.46 -3.10
CA THR A 125 5.46 -0.54 -4.24
C THR A 125 4.29 0.43 -4.36
N VAL A 126 3.06 -0.03 -4.20
CA VAL A 126 1.86 0.80 -4.24
C VAL A 126 1.88 1.83 -3.11
N ASN A 127 2.24 1.40 -1.90
CA ASN A 127 2.37 2.29 -0.75
C ASN A 127 3.49 3.32 -0.93
N ALA A 128 4.64 2.91 -1.48
CA ALA A 128 5.76 3.82 -1.77
C ALA A 128 5.36 4.89 -2.79
N ILE A 129 4.67 4.52 -3.86
CA ILE A 129 4.20 5.44 -4.89
C ILE A 129 3.18 6.43 -4.32
N ASN A 130 2.14 5.95 -3.63
CA ASN A 130 1.12 6.80 -3.04
C ASN A 130 1.70 7.76 -1.99
N LEU A 131 2.64 7.28 -1.17
CA LEU A 131 3.34 8.13 -0.21
C LEU A 131 4.17 9.20 -0.91
N ALA A 132 4.93 8.85 -1.94
CA ALA A 132 5.72 9.79 -2.73
C ALA A 132 4.83 10.89 -3.33
N LEU A 133 3.70 10.50 -3.92
CA LEU A 133 2.71 11.43 -4.48
C LEU A 133 2.15 12.38 -3.42
N ILE A 134 1.68 11.85 -2.28
CA ILE A 134 1.07 12.69 -1.25
C ILE A 134 2.08 13.63 -0.57
N VAL A 135 3.36 13.24 -0.51
CA VAL A 135 4.43 14.10 -0.01
C VAL A 135 4.75 15.21 -1.02
N ALA A 136 4.78 14.89 -2.32
CA ALA A 136 4.96 15.85 -3.40
C ALA A 136 3.78 16.84 -3.47
N GLN A 137 2.54 16.37 -3.35
CA GLN A 137 1.34 17.22 -3.25
C GLN A 137 1.38 18.20 -2.06
N GLY A 138 2.14 17.86 -1.03
CA GLY A 138 2.42 18.76 0.11
C GLY A 138 3.51 19.79 -0.15
N GLY A 139 3.95 19.97 -1.40
CA GLY A 139 4.96 20.97 -1.81
C GLY A 139 6.42 20.57 -1.54
N ASN A 140 6.68 19.29 -1.21
CA ASN A 140 8.05 18.82 -1.01
C ASN A 140 8.64 18.27 -2.32
N ARG A 141 9.95 18.45 -2.50
CA ARG A 141 10.68 17.75 -3.57
C ARG A 141 10.90 16.30 -3.15
N VAL A 142 10.49 15.37 -4.00
CA VAL A 142 10.53 13.93 -3.75
C VAL A 142 11.31 13.22 -4.84
N LEU A 143 12.20 12.32 -4.45
CA LEU A 143 12.82 11.36 -5.34
C LEU A 143 12.33 9.96 -4.94
N LEU A 144 11.56 9.34 -5.81
CA LEU A 144 11.15 7.94 -5.68
C LEU A 144 12.14 7.05 -6.40
N VAL A 145 12.76 6.13 -5.68
CA VAL A 145 13.74 5.20 -6.25
C VAL A 145 13.19 3.78 -6.17
N ASP A 146 13.06 3.11 -7.32
CA ASP A 146 12.70 1.69 -7.36
C ASP A 146 13.97 0.84 -7.17
N ALA A 147 14.15 0.32 -5.96
CA ALA A 147 15.25 -0.56 -5.62
C ALA A 147 14.88 -2.06 -5.70
N ASP A 148 13.68 -2.40 -6.16
CA ASP A 148 13.31 -3.79 -6.43
C ASP A 148 13.86 -4.26 -7.79
N LEU A 149 15.14 -4.61 -7.78
CA LEU A 149 15.85 -5.03 -8.99
C LEU A 149 15.37 -6.39 -9.53
N ARG A 150 14.59 -7.13 -8.76
CA ARG A 150 14.08 -8.47 -9.15
C ARG A 150 12.74 -8.37 -9.87
N LYS A 151 11.82 -7.57 -9.34
CA LYS A 151 10.48 -7.39 -9.89
C LYS A 151 10.08 -5.91 -9.86
N PRO A 152 10.77 -5.06 -10.65
CA PRO A 152 10.49 -3.64 -10.68
C PRO A 152 9.06 -3.40 -11.22
N LEU A 153 8.35 -2.46 -10.58
CA LEU A 153 6.98 -2.15 -10.93
C LEU A 153 6.73 -0.66 -11.10
N VAL A 154 7.55 0.22 -10.52
CA VAL A 154 7.35 1.67 -10.58
C VAL A 154 7.25 2.17 -12.02
N ASN A 155 8.10 1.66 -12.92
CA ASN A 155 8.06 2.01 -14.34
C ASN A 155 6.71 1.67 -14.98
N LYS A 156 6.08 0.56 -14.59
CA LYS A 156 4.77 0.15 -15.13
C LYS A 156 3.64 1.06 -14.63
N TYR A 157 3.71 1.49 -13.37
CA TYR A 157 2.71 2.40 -12.81
C TYR A 157 2.74 3.77 -13.48
N TYR A 158 3.91 4.26 -13.84
CA TYR A 158 4.06 5.57 -14.48
C TYR A 158 4.18 5.53 -16.01
N GLY A 159 4.13 4.33 -16.62
CA GLY A 159 4.31 4.18 -18.07
C GLY A 159 5.72 4.54 -18.56
N LEU A 160 6.70 4.50 -17.67
CA LEU A 160 8.08 4.83 -17.99
C LEU A 160 8.80 3.67 -18.70
N PRO A 161 9.80 3.97 -19.54
CA PRO A 161 10.61 2.93 -20.18
C PRO A 161 11.38 2.10 -19.16
N ILE A 162 11.78 0.91 -19.57
CA ILE A 162 12.68 0.06 -18.81
C ILE A 162 14.11 0.56 -19.04
N GLY A 163 14.61 1.42 -18.18
CA GLY A 163 15.96 1.98 -18.19
C GLY A 163 16.17 3.15 -19.14
N PRO A 164 17.35 3.82 -18.99
CA PRO A 164 18.33 3.58 -17.95
C PRO A 164 17.77 3.83 -16.55
N GLY A 165 18.34 3.19 -15.52
CA GLY A 165 17.82 3.24 -14.17
C GLY A 165 18.91 3.13 -13.09
N LEU A 166 18.49 2.77 -11.87
CA LEU A 166 19.37 2.70 -10.70
C LEU A 166 20.62 1.85 -10.92
N THR A 167 20.49 0.67 -11.54
CA THR A 167 21.63 -0.20 -11.81
C THR A 167 22.62 0.42 -12.77
N ASP A 168 22.15 1.14 -13.77
CA ASP A 168 23.01 1.79 -14.77
C ASP A 168 23.81 2.92 -14.15
N TYR A 169 23.22 3.66 -13.22
CA TYR A 169 23.91 4.65 -12.42
C TYR A 169 24.94 4.03 -11.49
N VAL A 170 24.59 2.97 -10.74
CA VAL A 170 25.50 2.30 -9.80
C VAL A 170 26.70 1.67 -10.52
N LEU A 171 26.51 1.17 -11.74
CA LEU A 171 27.59 0.65 -12.57
C LEU A 171 28.46 1.74 -13.22
N GLY A 172 28.11 3.02 -13.06
CA GLY A 172 28.86 4.15 -13.61
C GLY A 172 28.65 4.39 -15.11
N ASN A 173 27.66 3.75 -15.71
CA ASN A 173 27.36 3.90 -17.14
C ASN A 173 26.63 5.21 -17.46
N TYR A 174 25.90 5.77 -16.47
CA TYR A 174 25.10 6.98 -16.58
C TYR A 174 25.26 7.87 -15.37
N HIS A 175 25.11 9.17 -15.54
CA HIS A 175 24.99 10.11 -14.43
C HIS A 175 23.57 10.07 -13.82
N TRP A 176 23.43 10.47 -12.55
CA TRP A 176 22.15 10.40 -11.85
C TRP A 176 21.05 11.23 -12.54
N GLN A 177 21.39 12.33 -13.21
CA GLN A 177 20.47 13.17 -13.97
C GLN A 177 19.87 12.42 -15.17
N GLU A 178 20.65 11.55 -15.81
CA GLU A 178 20.25 10.81 -17.02
C GLU A 178 19.32 9.64 -16.70
N VAL A 179 19.38 9.12 -15.47
CA VAL A 179 18.51 8.04 -14.99
C VAL A 179 17.27 8.55 -14.23
N THR A 180 17.17 9.87 -14.04
CA THR A 180 16.08 10.50 -13.31
C THR A 180 14.98 10.93 -14.27
N ASN A 181 13.81 10.33 -14.11
CA ASN A 181 12.61 10.68 -14.88
C ASN A 181 11.86 11.80 -14.18
N THR A 182 11.38 12.75 -14.96
CA THR A 182 10.62 13.92 -14.53
C THR A 182 9.16 13.82 -14.98
N ILE A 183 8.36 14.83 -14.64
CA ILE A 183 6.98 14.94 -15.13
C ILE A 183 6.90 14.88 -16.65
N SER A 184 7.88 15.44 -17.36
CA SER A 184 7.88 15.43 -18.84
C SER A 184 7.99 13.99 -19.37
N ASP A 185 8.79 13.15 -18.75
CA ASP A 185 8.95 11.76 -19.15
C ASP A 185 7.67 10.95 -18.84
N ILE A 186 7.01 11.24 -17.72
CA ILE A 186 5.73 10.64 -17.36
C ILE A 186 4.63 11.04 -18.37
N MET A 187 4.62 12.30 -18.82
CA MET A 187 3.68 12.80 -19.84
C MET A 187 3.87 12.14 -21.20
N LEU A 188 5.09 11.76 -21.54
CA LEU A 188 5.38 11.02 -22.78
C LEU A 188 5.01 9.54 -22.67
N GLY A 189 4.77 9.05 -21.45
CA GLY A 189 4.30 7.69 -21.18
C GLY A 189 2.78 7.53 -21.32
N ASP A 190 2.22 6.62 -20.55
CA ASP A 190 0.79 6.27 -20.61
C ASP A 190 -0.12 7.21 -19.79
N PHE A 191 0.44 8.24 -19.12
CA PHE A 191 -0.36 9.20 -18.35
C PHE A 191 -0.89 10.30 -19.25
N GLY A 192 -2.20 10.53 -19.20
CA GLY A 192 -2.83 11.65 -19.91
C GLY A 192 -2.41 13.00 -19.33
N ILE A 193 -2.25 14.00 -20.20
CA ILE A 193 -1.93 15.38 -19.77
C ILE A 193 -2.97 15.88 -18.75
N ASP A 194 -4.24 15.56 -18.97
CA ASP A 194 -5.33 15.95 -18.07
C ASP A 194 -5.19 15.36 -16.65
N ASP A 195 -4.68 14.14 -16.53
CA ASP A 195 -4.48 13.49 -15.23
C ASP A 195 -3.34 14.12 -14.45
N ILE A 196 -2.29 14.51 -15.15
CA ILE A 196 -1.13 15.18 -14.56
C ILE A 196 -1.47 16.60 -14.11
N LEU A 197 -2.17 17.36 -14.95
CA LEU A 197 -2.57 18.73 -14.62
C LEU A 197 -3.53 18.82 -13.42
N LYS A 198 -4.31 17.76 -13.17
CA LYS A 198 -5.23 17.68 -12.03
C LYS A 198 -4.54 17.31 -10.71
N THR A 199 -3.30 16.86 -10.75
CA THR A 199 -2.58 16.38 -9.57
C THR A 199 -1.48 17.38 -9.18
N PRO A 200 -1.69 18.21 -8.15
CA PRO A 200 -0.67 19.12 -7.65
C PRO A 200 0.60 18.38 -7.25
N GLY A 201 1.76 19.01 -7.43
CA GLY A 201 3.04 18.48 -6.94
C GLY A 201 3.71 17.43 -7.82
N MET A 202 3.12 17.06 -8.95
CA MET A 202 3.76 16.14 -9.91
C MET A 202 5.07 16.72 -10.48
N ASP A 203 5.17 18.02 -10.57
CA ASP A 203 6.37 18.75 -11.00
C ASP A 203 7.55 18.61 -10.02
N THR A 204 7.27 18.32 -8.76
CA THR A 204 8.28 18.12 -7.70
C THR A 204 8.63 16.65 -7.46
N LEU A 205 7.95 15.73 -8.14
CA LEU A 205 8.21 14.28 -8.07
C LEU A 205 9.19 13.87 -9.18
N HIS A 206 10.28 13.27 -8.77
CA HIS A 206 11.28 12.67 -9.63
C HIS A 206 11.33 11.17 -9.38
N ILE A 207 11.61 10.39 -10.43
CA ILE A 207 11.58 8.92 -10.35
C ILE A 207 12.84 8.34 -10.96
N ILE A 208 13.49 7.43 -10.22
CA ILE A 208 14.54 6.56 -10.75
C ILE A 208 13.97 5.15 -10.80
N THR A 209 13.88 4.58 -12.00
CA THR A 209 13.45 3.19 -12.21
C THR A 209 14.57 2.22 -11.86
N ALA A 210 14.25 0.93 -11.67
CA ALA A 210 15.22 -0.02 -11.11
C ALA A 210 16.40 -0.30 -12.05
N ARG A 211 16.15 -0.57 -13.34
CA ARG A 211 17.21 -1.04 -14.24
C ARG A 211 16.86 -0.96 -15.71
N THR A 212 17.90 -0.98 -16.54
CA THR A 212 17.79 -1.44 -17.93
C THR A 212 17.59 -2.98 -17.94
N LYS A 213 16.79 -3.48 -18.87
CA LYS A 213 16.63 -4.92 -19.05
C LYS A 213 18.01 -5.52 -19.35
N PRO A 214 18.51 -6.51 -18.59
CA PRO A 214 19.82 -7.10 -18.87
C PRO A 214 19.80 -7.66 -20.29
N PRO A 215 20.91 -7.59 -21.03
CA PRO A 215 21.04 -8.31 -22.30
C PRO A 215 20.86 -9.81 -22.02
N ASN A 216 20.10 -10.48 -22.86
CA ASN A 216 19.92 -11.95 -22.80
C ASN A 216 21.25 -12.65 -23.06
#